data_c4837d87441683d68ac8f729fff0befe
#
_entry.id   c4837d87441683d68ac8f729fff0befe
#
_cell.length_a   1.000
_cell.length_b   1.000
_cell.length_c   1.000
_cell.angle_alpha   90.00
_cell.angle_beta   90.00
_cell.angle_gamma   90.00
#
_symmetry.space_group_name_H-M   'P 1'
#
loop_
_entity.id
_entity.type
_entity.pdbx_description
1 polymer ?
#
loop_
_entity_poly.entity_id
_entity_poly.type
_entity_poly.pdbx_seq_one_letter_code
_entity_poly.pdbx_strand_id
1 'polypeptide(L)'
;VKHTTLSEAVSANVRPGDTVLLTVGHSRWTAAARELVRQTWGSDPHFTLVMLSLSSLGALFFRGGLVDKVITAYSGDSFPTYTPNPIFQAAYKSGEVEVEHWSILTYLQRLEAAARGLPAVVTGSLQGSSMEANDDFSVVHSPFGAVGLLAPLVPDVALVHGVAADPDGNVAVNPPLLEGVWGALAARRGAVVTVEKVVDDLSPWSDLVRIPAHRVLAVAETPMGAHPGGLFARGTPVEGYGEDVDFWVTARDACRGDFDAFARHWYLEPTDQDDYLKRLGTDRIDWLRGRVDPESWREDADRWPVDEESPITGWETAAVWGARELQARIAAVGADAVLAGAGVANLAAWVGVANARTAGAKVVLTAELGMWGYTPTPADPYIFNHRSFPGASMLTDASHVLGLWIGGAGTKAIGCLGAAQVDRHGNLNSTSLLPAGGPFLVGSGGANDVASRATECLVITRSGPARLPEVAAYVTSPGDRVHTVVTELGILRKRDGDLCLSAVGAGESPLEERVRAAAAGCGWDVTVDREVQELPPPTMPEVLALRRYDPRGWFLR
;
A
#
# COMPACT_ATOMS: atom_id res chain seq x y z
N VAL A 1 -17.74 25.17 15.01
CA VAL A 1 -17.62 24.37 13.79
C VAL A 1 -18.91 24.49 13.00
N LYS A 2 -18.80 24.44 11.71
CA LYS A 2 -19.92 24.60 10.81
C LYS A 2 -20.38 23.24 10.32
N HIS A 3 -21.52 22.79 10.80
CA HIS A 3 -22.26 21.72 10.17
C HIS A 3 -22.95 22.29 8.92
N THR A 4 -22.68 21.72 7.75
CA THR A 4 -23.13 22.25 6.48
C THR A 4 -23.27 21.15 5.43
N THR A 5 -23.77 21.48 4.26
CA THR A 5 -23.84 20.53 3.15
C THR A 5 -22.43 20.20 2.64
N LEU A 6 -22.27 19.03 2.04
CA LEU A 6 -20.99 18.63 1.43
C LEU A 6 -20.51 19.64 0.39
N SER A 7 -21.44 20.15 -0.42
CA SER A 7 -21.11 21.13 -1.48
C SER A 7 -20.58 22.44 -0.90
N GLU A 8 -21.24 22.98 0.13
CA GLU A 8 -20.79 24.20 0.81
C GLU A 8 -19.46 23.97 1.57
N ALA A 9 -19.30 22.80 2.20
CA ALA A 9 -18.07 22.46 2.92
C ALA A 9 -16.85 22.52 1.99
N VAL A 10 -16.95 22.00 0.77
CA VAL A 10 -15.88 22.00 -0.22
C VAL A 10 -15.69 23.39 -0.83
N SER A 11 -16.75 24.00 -1.39
CA SER A 11 -16.67 25.27 -2.12
C SER A 11 -16.19 26.45 -1.26
N ALA A 12 -16.51 26.45 0.04
CA ALA A 12 -16.08 27.51 0.94
C ALA A 12 -14.62 27.38 1.40
N ASN A 13 -14.03 26.18 1.34
CA ASN A 13 -12.77 25.91 2.00
C ASN A 13 -11.63 25.46 1.07
N VAL A 14 -11.91 25.00 -0.14
CA VAL A 14 -10.88 24.64 -1.13
C VAL A 14 -10.79 25.72 -2.21
N ARG A 15 -9.59 26.15 -2.56
CA ARG A 15 -9.33 27.28 -3.47
C ARG A 15 -8.39 26.85 -4.59
N PRO A 16 -8.50 27.40 -5.79
CA PRO A 16 -7.49 27.21 -6.83
C PRO A 16 -6.07 27.51 -6.31
N GLY A 17 -5.10 26.71 -6.72
CA GLY A 17 -3.71 26.80 -6.28
C GLY A 17 -3.40 26.14 -4.93
N ASP A 18 -4.41 25.60 -4.23
CA ASP A 18 -4.18 24.94 -2.94
C ASP A 18 -3.34 23.66 -3.06
N THR A 19 -2.53 23.43 -2.03
CA THR A 19 -1.99 22.12 -1.71
C THR A 19 -3.05 21.35 -0.93
N VAL A 20 -3.74 20.42 -1.61
CA VAL A 20 -4.88 19.67 -1.06
C VAL A 20 -4.45 18.28 -0.64
N LEU A 21 -4.58 17.97 0.64
CA LEU A 21 -4.40 16.59 1.12
C LEU A 21 -5.71 15.82 1.02
N LEU A 22 -5.67 14.66 0.38
CA LEU A 22 -6.76 13.70 0.31
C LEU A 22 -6.40 12.42 1.04
N THR A 23 -7.29 11.98 1.92
CA THR A 23 -7.11 10.72 2.62
C THR A 23 -7.58 9.55 1.78
N VAL A 24 -6.69 8.62 1.55
CA VAL A 24 -7.00 7.34 0.88
C VAL A 24 -6.58 6.14 1.72
N GLY A 25 -6.14 6.39 2.94
CA GLY A 25 -5.72 5.33 3.84
C GLY A 25 -6.79 4.27 4.00
N HIS A 26 -6.43 2.99 3.81
CA HIS A 26 -7.34 1.88 3.70
C HIS A 26 -8.44 2.09 2.65
N SER A 27 -8.06 2.67 1.52
CA SER A 27 -8.99 2.95 0.42
C SER A 27 -10.14 3.89 0.80
N ARG A 28 -9.95 4.75 1.80
CA ARG A 28 -10.94 5.72 2.25
C ARG A 28 -11.03 6.90 1.28
N TRP A 29 -11.55 6.64 0.10
CA TRP A 29 -11.86 7.68 -0.87
C TRP A 29 -13.00 8.53 -0.35
N THR A 30 -12.74 9.76 0.01
CA THR A 30 -13.70 10.59 0.73
C THR A 30 -14.79 11.17 -0.18
N ALA A 31 -16.00 11.30 0.33
CA ALA A 31 -17.07 12.01 -0.36
C ALA A 31 -16.68 13.46 -0.71
N ALA A 32 -15.87 14.12 0.14
CA ALA A 32 -15.34 15.44 -0.13
C ALA A 32 -14.45 15.48 -1.38
N ALA A 33 -13.65 14.42 -1.64
CA ALA A 33 -12.87 14.33 -2.87
C ALA A 33 -13.75 14.18 -4.11
N ARG A 34 -14.85 13.41 -4.03
CA ARG A 34 -15.84 13.34 -5.12
C ARG A 34 -16.44 14.70 -5.42
N GLU A 35 -16.85 15.41 -4.38
CA GLU A 35 -17.44 16.73 -4.51
C GLU A 35 -16.43 17.75 -5.08
N LEU A 36 -15.16 17.69 -4.66
CA LEU A 36 -14.11 18.54 -5.22
C LEU A 36 -13.95 18.30 -6.73
N VAL A 37 -13.88 17.04 -7.15
CA VAL A 37 -13.81 16.67 -8.59
C VAL A 37 -15.04 17.23 -9.34
N ARG A 38 -16.24 17.04 -8.80
CA ARG A 38 -17.48 17.52 -9.42
C ARG A 38 -17.49 19.04 -9.60
N GLN A 39 -17.04 19.79 -8.60
CA GLN A 39 -17.03 21.26 -8.64
C GLN A 39 -15.94 21.85 -9.55
N THR A 40 -14.83 21.13 -9.73
CA THR A 40 -13.65 21.71 -10.39
C THR A 40 -13.28 21.05 -11.72
N TRP A 41 -14.03 20.04 -12.18
CA TRP A 41 -13.76 19.33 -13.43
C TRP A 41 -13.60 20.27 -14.62
N GLY A 42 -12.46 20.24 -15.26
CA GLY A 42 -12.14 21.06 -16.43
C GLY A 42 -11.95 22.57 -16.15
N SER A 43 -11.85 22.97 -14.87
CA SER A 43 -11.66 24.38 -14.50
C SER A 43 -10.18 24.80 -14.35
N ASP A 44 -9.25 23.83 -14.46
CA ASP A 44 -7.81 24.03 -14.33
C ASP A 44 -7.42 24.80 -13.03
N PRO A 45 -7.73 24.22 -11.87
CA PRO A 45 -7.52 24.89 -10.59
C PRO A 45 -6.07 24.87 -10.09
N HIS A 46 -5.14 24.22 -10.79
CA HIS A 46 -3.71 24.15 -10.47
C HIS A 46 -3.43 23.60 -9.06
N PHE A 47 -4.08 22.50 -8.65
CA PHE A 47 -3.83 21.91 -7.34
C PHE A 47 -2.47 21.22 -7.26
N THR A 48 -1.83 21.31 -6.08
CA THR A 48 -0.85 20.32 -5.66
C THR A 48 -1.59 19.24 -4.84
N LEU A 49 -1.65 18.03 -5.37
CA LEU A 49 -2.34 16.92 -4.70
C LEU A 49 -1.38 16.19 -3.77
N VAL A 50 -1.72 16.11 -2.48
CA VAL A 50 -0.99 15.33 -1.47
C VAL A 50 -1.83 14.10 -1.16
N MET A 51 -1.38 12.93 -1.62
CA MET A 51 -2.17 11.71 -1.58
C MET A 51 -1.25 10.49 -1.41
N LEU A 52 -1.38 9.77 -0.30
CA LEU A 52 -0.49 8.65 0.02
C LEU A 52 -0.45 7.60 -1.10
N SER A 53 -1.61 7.29 -1.66
CA SER A 53 -1.78 6.34 -2.76
C SER A 53 -2.83 6.84 -3.75
N LEU A 54 -2.44 7.03 -5.00
CA LEU A 54 -3.35 7.54 -6.04
C LEU A 54 -4.44 6.54 -6.43
N SER A 55 -4.14 5.26 -6.50
CA SER A 55 -5.05 4.22 -7.01
C SER A 55 -5.72 4.60 -8.35
N SER A 56 -6.61 3.75 -8.89
CA SER A 56 -7.29 4.04 -10.16
C SER A 56 -8.16 5.30 -10.11
N LEU A 57 -8.70 5.65 -8.94
CA LEU A 57 -9.55 6.85 -8.80
C LEU A 57 -8.75 8.15 -8.76
N GLY A 58 -7.46 8.12 -8.46
CA GLY A 58 -6.59 9.27 -8.63
C GLY A 58 -6.60 9.80 -10.06
N ALA A 59 -6.90 8.95 -11.05
CA ALA A 59 -7.02 9.33 -12.46
C ALA A 59 -8.08 10.43 -12.72
N LEU A 60 -9.07 10.60 -11.83
CA LEU A 60 -10.03 11.69 -11.89
C LEU A 60 -9.37 13.07 -11.87
N PHE A 61 -8.34 13.24 -11.05
CA PHE A 61 -7.62 14.51 -10.93
C PHE A 61 -6.79 14.82 -12.16
N PHE A 62 -6.18 13.80 -12.75
CA PHE A 62 -5.39 13.92 -13.98
C PHE A 62 -6.29 14.19 -15.19
N ARG A 63 -7.31 13.35 -15.37
CA ARG A 63 -8.22 13.44 -16.52
C ARG A 63 -9.10 14.70 -16.50
N GLY A 64 -9.43 15.17 -15.29
CA GLY A 64 -10.18 16.42 -15.10
C GLY A 64 -9.35 17.69 -15.28
N GLY A 65 -8.01 17.59 -15.46
CA GLY A 65 -7.13 18.74 -15.54
C GLY A 65 -7.11 19.54 -14.24
N LEU A 66 -7.00 18.84 -13.08
CA LEU A 66 -7.13 19.47 -11.77
C LEU A 66 -5.79 19.70 -11.08
N VAL A 67 -4.72 19.03 -11.50
CA VAL A 67 -3.45 18.99 -10.79
C VAL A 67 -2.26 19.30 -11.68
N ASP A 68 -1.32 20.09 -11.17
CA ASP A 68 -0.01 20.35 -11.76
C ASP A 68 1.06 19.48 -11.10
N LYS A 69 0.88 19.14 -9.83
CA LYS A 69 1.83 18.38 -9.03
C LYS A 69 1.14 17.36 -8.12
N VAL A 70 1.79 16.22 -7.94
CA VAL A 70 1.37 15.19 -7.00
C VAL A 70 2.53 14.81 -6.08
N ILE A 71 2.26 14.78 -4.77
CA ILE A 71 3.16 14.30 -3.73
C ILE A 71 2.58 12.98 -3.20
N THR A 72 3.27 11.86 -3.43
CA THR A 72 2.71 10.52 -3.19
C THR A 72 3.77 9.50 -2.80
N ALA A 73 3.35 8.40 -2.20
CA ALA A 73 4.20 7.22 -1.98
C ALA A 73 3.90 6.08 -2.97
N TYR A 74 2.70 6.08 -3.57
CA TYR A 74 2.27 5.06 -4.51
C TYR A 74 1.40 5.66 -5.61
N SER A 75 1.70 5.33 -6.87
CA SER A 75 1.00 5.87 -8.05
C SER A 75 0.72 4.75 -9.07
N GLY A 76 -0.35 4.01 -8.85
CA GLY A 76 -0.75 2.91 -9.71
C GLY A 76 -2.07 2.29 -9.29
N ASP A 77 -2.51 1.27 -10.03
CA ASP A 77 -3.69 0.50 -9.66
C ASP A 77 -3.37 -0.44 -8.49
N SER A 78 -4.30 -0.58 -7.56
CA SER A 78 -4.18 -1.49 -6.41
C SER A 78 -5.03 -2.74 -6.56
N PHE A 79 -6.05 -2.70 -7.43
CA PHE A 79 -6.96 -3.80 -7.69
C PHE A 79 -7.06 -4.14 -9.18
N PRO A 80 -7.19 -5.43 -9.52
CA PRO A 80 -6.96 -6.60 -8.68
C PRO A 80 -5.49 -6.81 -8.36
N THR A 81 -4.58 -6.14 -9.10
CA THR A 81 -3.14 -6.26 -8.97
C THR A 81 -2.47 -4.89 -8.96
N TYR A 82 -1.30 -4.81 -8.36
CA TYR A 82 -0.47 -3.61 -8.32
C TYR A 82 0.20 -3.40 -9.67
N THR A 83 -0.34 -2.48 -10.47
CA THR A 83 0.12 -2.23 -11.84
C THR A 83 0.18 -0.72 -12.16
N PRO A 84 1.06 -0.31 -13.10
CA PRO A 84 1.05 1.05 -13.61
C PRO A 84 -0.30 1.42 -14.22
N ASN A 85 -0.76 2.65 -13.94
CA ASN A 85 -2.00 3.18 -14.50
C ASN A 85 -1.71 3.96 -15.79
N PRO A 86 -2.40 3.69 -16.92
CA PRO A 86 -2.09 4.32 -18.21
C PRO A 86 -2.32 5.83 -18.22
N ILE A 87 -3.27 6.35 -17.44
CA ILE A 87 -3.54 7.81 -17.37
C ILE A 87 -2.37 8.50 -16.67
N PHE A 88 -1.87 7.94 -15.55
CA PHE A 88 -0.69 8.48 -14.87
C PHE A 88 0.54 8.41 -15.75
N GLN A 89 0.75 7.26 -16.45
CA GLN A 89 1.88 7.09 -17.35
C GLN A 89 1.89 8.15 -18.46
N ALA A 90 0.74 8.46 -19.05
CA ALA A 90 0.62 9.47 -20.08
C ALA A 90 1.01 10.87 -19.54
N ALA A 91 0.45 11.27 -18.41
CA ALA A 91 0.69 12.58 -17.79
C ALA A 91 2.16 12.74 -17.33
N TYR A 92 2.76 11.71 -16.73
CA TYR A 92 4.17 11.77 -16.33
C TYR A 92 5.13 11.82 -17.54
N LYS A 93 4.79 11.11 -18.61
CA LYS A 93 5.59 11.11 -19.84
C LYS A 93 5.51 12.43 -20.59
N SER A 94 4.34 13.08 -20.62
CA SER A 94 4.17 14.41 -21.26
C SER A 94 4.75 15.54 -20.44
N GLY A 95 4.95 15.33 -19.12
CA GLY A 95 5.35 16.37 -18.18
C GLY A 95 4.21 17.31 -17.78
N GLU A 96 2.96 16.95 -18.07
CA GLU A 96 1.78 17.72 -17.66
C GLU A 96 1.61 17.77 -16.14
N VAL A 97 2.02 16.69 -15.44
CA VAL A 97 1.94 16.60 -13.98
C VAL A 97 3.31 16.22 -13.43
N GLU A 98 3.82 17.04 -12.52
CA GLU A 98 5.01 16.72 -11.75
C GLU A 98 4.68 15.66 -10.68
N VAL A 99 5.54 14.65 -10.53
CA VAL A 99 5.41 13.67 -9.44
C VAL A 99 6.59 13.75 -8.49
N GLU A 100 6.30 14.00 -7.23
CA GLU A 100 7.26 13.96 -6.12
C GLU A 100 7.01 12.69 -5.31
N HIS A 101 7.98 11.78 -5.33
CA HIS A 101 7.81 10.43 -4.81
C HIS A 101 8.52 10.22 -3.47
N TRP A 102 7.82 9.62 -2.50
CA TRP A 102 8.28 9.34 -1.14
C TRP A 102 8.04 7.87 -0.74
N SER A 103 8.59 7.43 0.38
CA SER A 103 8.11 6.22 1.05
C SER A 103 6.93 6.53 1.96
N ILE A 104 6.14 5.53 2.34
CA ILE A 104 4.99 5.72 3.25
C ILE A 104 5.43 6.36 4.56
N LEU A 105 6.48 5.83 5.19
CA LEU A 105 6.94 6.36 6.47
C LEU A 105 7.44 7.81 6.35
N THR A 106 8.24 8.11 5.34
CA THR A 106 8.77 9.47 5.18
C THR A 106 7.70 10.48 4.83
N TYR A 107 6.71 10.09 4.02
CA TYR A 107 5.52 10.90 3.77
C TYR A 107 4.75 11.21 5.07
N LEU A 108 4.51 10.21 5.93
CA LEU A 108 3.84 10.38 7.22
C LEU A 108 4.68 11.22 8.19
N GLN A 109 5.98 10.97 8.29
CA GLN A 109 6.90 11.74 9.14
C GLN A 109 6.93 13.24 8.77
N ARG A 110 6.85 13.57 7.48
CA ARG A 110 6.77 14.96 7.01
C ARG A 110 5.48 15.66 7.48
N LEU A 111 4.32 14.97 7.39
CA LEU A 111 3.05 15.47 7.91
C LEU A 111 3.07 15.59 9.44
N GLU A 112 3.64 14.62 10.13
CA GLU A 112 3.77 14.62 11.59
C GLU A 112 4.67 15.77 12.05
N ALA A 113 5.79 16.03 11.37
CA ALA A 113 6.66 17.17 11.64
C ALA A 113 5.91 18.50 11.49
N ALA A 114 5.13 18.65 10.41
CA ALA A 114 4.29 19.83 10.19
C ALA A 114 3.24 20.02 11.29
N ALA A 115 2.53 18.95 11.67
CA ALA A 115 1.53 18.99 12.74
C ALA A 115 2.11 19.38 14.10
N ARG A 116 3.37 19.03 14.35
CA ARG A 116 4.10 19.37 15.59
C ARG A 116 4.84 20.72 15.53
N GLY A 117 4.81 21.42 14.39
CA GLY A 117 5.55 22.67 14.18
C GLY A 117 7.08 22.49 14.21
N LEU A 118 7.58 21.32 13.84
CA LEU A 118 9.02 21.04 13.79
C LEU A 118 9.59 21.51 12.46
N PRO A 119 10.83 22.09 12.45
CA PRO A 119 11.47 22.51 11.22
C PRO A 119 12.00 21.34 10.37
N ALA A 120 12.19 20.17 10.98
CA ALA A 120 12.64 18.95 10.33
C ALA A 120 12.38 17.74 11.23
N VAL A 121 12.38 16.54 10.64
CA VAL A 121 12.33 15.26 11.36
C VAL A 121 13.42 14.32 10.88
N VAL A 122 13.98 13.54 11.80
CA VAL A 122 15.01 12.52 11.50
C VAL A 122 14.36 11.28 10.95
N THR A 123 14.95 10.72 9.88
CA THR A 123 14.55 9.43 9.32
C THR A 123 15.75 8.51 9.11
N GLY A 124 15.50 7.19 9.18
CA GLY A 124 16.45 6.17 8.73
C GLY A 124 16.10 5.58 7.38
N SER A 125 15.03 6.06 6.74
CA SER A 125 14.61 5.68 5.38
C SER A 125 15.28 6.56 4.33
N LEU A 126 15.15 6.20 3.08
CA LEU A 126 15.63 6.85 1.85
C LEU A 126 17.14 6.79 1.59
N GLN A 127 17.99 6.73 2.61
CA GLN A 127 19.45 6.69 2.42
C GLN A 127 19.85 5.50 1.55
N GLY A 128 20.68 5.76 0.54
CA GLY A 128 21.06 4.76 -0.47
C GLY A 128 20.03 4.53 -1.57
N SER A 129 18.91 5.27 -1.57
CA SER A 129 17.90 5.21 -2.63
C SER A 129 17.97 6.40 -3.58
N SER A 130 17.36 6.27 -4.77
CA SER A 130 17.25 7.39 -5.71
C SER A 130 16.36 8.53 -5.20
N MET A 131 15.55 8.30 -4.17
CA MET A 131 14.73 9.33 -3.52
C MET A 131 15.55 10.30 -2.65
N GLU A 132 16.84 10.06 -2.43
CA GLU A 132 17.74 11.05 -1.83
C GLU A 132 17.81 12.35 -2.63
N ALA A 133 17.46 12.30 -3.91
CA ALA A 133 17.44 13.46 -4.79
C ALA A 133 16.25 14.42 -4.56
N ASN A 134 15.29 14.07 -3.69
CA ASN A 134 14.19 14.96 -3.35
C ASN A 134 14.69 16.20 -2.60
N ASP A 135 14.26 17.40 -3.01
CA ASP A 135 14.71 18.67 -2.43
C ASP A 135 14.43 18.81 -0.93
N ASP A 136 13.37 18.14 -0.44
CA ASP A 136 12.94 18.15 0.96
C ASP A 136 13.63 17.06 1.81
N PHE A 137 14.66 16.41 1.29
CA PHE A 137 15.50 15.45 2.00
C PHE A 137 16.97 15.86 1.98
N SER A 138 17.66 15.62 3.09
CA SER A 138 19.11 15.79 3.15
C SER A 138 19.75 14.83 4.17
N VAL A 139 21.00 14.43 3.91
CA VAL A 139 21.80 13.69 4.88
C VAL A 139 22.72 14.67 5.60
N VAL A 140 22.68 14.65 6.93
CA VAL A 140 23.53 15.49 7.77
C VAL A 140 24.40 14.65 8.70
N HIS A 141 25.63 15.11 8.93
CA HIS A 141 26.53 14.51 9.90
C HIS A 141 26.33 15.13 11.28
N SER A 142 25.74 14.36 12.18
CA SER A 142 25.57 14.76 13.58
C SER A 142 26.67 14.18 14.46
N PRO A 143 26.83 14.64 15.72
CA PRO A 143 27.73 14.00 16.69
C PRO A 143 27.42 12.53 16.97
N PHE A 144 26.22 12.06 16.57
CA PHE A 144 25.76 10.69 16.77
C PHE A 144 25.80 9.85 15.49
N GLY A 145 26.34 10.39 14.39
CA GLY A 145 26.43 9.75 13.08
C GLY A 145 25.66 10.48 11.99
N ALA A 146 25.71 9.96 10.78
CA ALA A 146 24.94 10.46 9.64
C ALA A 146 23.46 10.11 9.82
N VAL A 147 22.57 11.08 9.62
CA VAL A 147 21.13 10.92 9.70
C VAL A 147 20.44 11.60 8.52
N GLY A 148 19.36 11.00 8.01
CA GLY A 148 18.46 11.66 7.08
C GLY A 148 17.60 12.69 7.79
N LEU A 149 17.43 13.86 7.19
CA LEU A 149 16.47 14.89 7.62
C LEU A 149 15.43 15.10 6.53
N LEU A 150 14.17 15.23 6.94
CA LEU A 150 13.03 15.53 6.10
C LEU A 150 12.45 16.89 6.47
N ALA A 151 12.16 17.72 5.47
CA ALA A 151 11.39 18.93 5.66
C ALA A 151 9.90 18.60 5.90
N PRO A 152 9.17 19.40 6.68
CA PRO A 152 7.75 19.18 6.94
C PRO A 152 6.91 19.36 5.66
N LEU A 153 5.86 18.57 5.52
CA LEU A 153 4.85 18.70 4.47
C LEU A 153 3.61 19.38 5.05
N VAL A 154 3.32 20.58 4.57
CA VAL A 154 2.24 21.45 5.10
C VAL A 154 1.18 21.65 4.01
N PRO A 155 0.09 20.86 3.99
CA PRO A 155 -1.05 21.13 3.09
C PRO A 155 -1.74 22.46 3.43
N ASP A 156 -2.42 23.07 2.47
CA ASP A 156 -3.27 24.23 2.74
C ASP A 156 -4.59 23.80 3.40
N VAL A 157 -5.16 22.70 2.91
CA VAL A 157 -6.39 22.09 3.42
C VAL A 157 -6.32 20.57 3.33
N ALA A 158 -6.94 19.87 4.28
CA ALA A 158 -7.09 18.43 4.23
C ALA A 158 -8.56 18.05 4.05
N LEU A 159 -8.84 17.05 3.21
CA LEU A 159 -10.15 16.42 3.08
C LEU A 159 -10.11 15.05 3.74
N VAL A 160 -10.90 14.84 4.79
CA VAL A 160 -10.85 13.66 5.66
C VAL A 160 -12.23 13.07 5.83
N HIS A 161 -12.32 11.75 5.93
CA HIS A 161 -13.55 11.06 6.31
C HIS A 161 -13.40 10.37 7.67
N GLY A 162 -14.26 10.75 8.61
CA GLY A 162 -14.32 10.17 9.96
C GLY A 162 -15.53 9.27 10.15
N VAL A 163 -15.56 8.57 11.27
CA VAL A 163 -16.71 7.73 11.65
C VAL A 163 -17.87 8.58 12.14
N ALA A 164 -17.61 9.47 13.09
CA ALA A 164 -18.61 10.37 13.65
C ALA A 164 -18.00 11.71 14.05
N ALA A 165 -18.84 12.74 14.14
CA ALA A 165 -18.49 14.03 14.73
C ALA A 165 -19.55 14.45 15.75
N ASP A 166 -19.14 15.28 16.74
CA ASP A 166 -20.05 15.94 17.66
C ASP A 166 -20.47 17.33 17.14
N PRO A 167 -21.44 18.02 17.80
CA PRO A 167 -21.88 19.35 17.40
C PRO A 167 -20.78 20.42 17.47
N ASP A 168 -19.76 20.24 18.29
CA ASP A 168 -18.61 21.14 18.37
C ASP A 168 -17.63 20.92 17.21
N GLY A 169 -17.67 19.74 16.57
CA GLY A 169 -16.84 19.35 15.45
C GLY A 169 -15.59 18.55 15.82
N ASN A 170 -15.56 17.94 17.01
CA ASN A 170 -14.58 16.90 17.27
C ASN A 170 -14.91 15.66 16.42
N VAL A 171 -13.89 14.95 15.93
CA VAL A 171 -14.07 13.84 14.99
C VAL A 171 -13.44 12.56 15.50
N ALA A 172 -14.24 11.51 15.54
CA ALA A 172 -13.81 10.15 15.81
C ALA A 172 -13.32 9.47 14.52
N VAL A 173 -12.14 8.86 14.59
CA VAL A 173 -11.52 8.10 13.50
C VAL A 173 -11.02 6.79 14.04
N ASN A 174 -11.51 5.68 13.50
CA ASN A 174 -11.06 4.34 13.91
C ASN A 174 -9.70 3.99 13.31
N PRO A 175 -8.85 3.28 14.06
CA PRO A 175 -7.67 2.64 13.49
C PRO A 175 -8.09 1.51 12.50
N PRO A 176 -7.20 1.11 11.56
CA PRO A 176 -5.83 1.60 11.42
C PRO A 176 -5.76 3.05 10.95
N LEU A 177 -4.80 3.81 11.50
CA LEU A 177 -4.61 5.22 11.16
C LEU A 177 -3.54 5.37 10.09
N LEU A 178 -3.73 6.37 9.24
CA LEU A 178 -2.80 6.78 8.20
C LEU A 178 -2.69 8.31 8.14
N GLU A 179 -2.50 8.83 6.94
CA GLU A 179 -2.23 10.23 6.68
C GLU A 179 -3.33 11.20 7.11
N GLY A 180 -4.58 10.77 7.20
CA GLY A 180 -5.73 11.66 7.39
C GLY A 180 -5.69 12.47 8.67
N VAL A 181 -5.35 11.84 9.78
CA VAL A 181 -5.23 12.52 11.08
C VAL A 181 -4.05 13.51 11.04
N TRP A 182 -2.88 13.06 10.61
CA TRP A 182 -1.70 13.93 10.50
C TRP A 182 -1.93 15.05 9.50
N GLY A 183 -2.58 14.77 8.37
CA GLY A 183 -2.95 15.78 7.38
C GLY A 183 -3.88 16.86 7.93
N ALA A 184 -4.93 16.47 8.67
CA ALA A 184 -5.84 17.42 9.31
C ALA A 184 -5.13 18.32 10.32
N LEU A 185 -4.18 17.75 11.10
CA LEU A 185 -3.40 18.49 12.09
C LEU A 185 -2.30 19.35 11.44
N ALA A 186 -1.73 18.92 10.34
CA ALA A 186 -0.68 19.63 9.60
C ALA A 186 -1.21 20.77 8.73
N ALA A 187 -2.44 20.65 8.20
CA ALA A 187 -2.98 21.58 7.23
C ALA A 187 -3.03 23.02 7.77
N ARG A 188 -2.55 23.97 6.97
CA ARG A 188 -2.43 25.38 7.34
C ARG A 188 -3.75 25.99 7.80
N ARG A 189 -4.84 25.74 7.06
CA ARG A 189 -6.17 26.21 7.44
C ARG A 189 -6.93 25.22 8.31
N GLY A 190 -6.71 23.92 8.18
CA GLY A 190 -7.44 22.85 8.86
C GLY A 190 -8.06 21.85 7.88
N ALA A 191 -9.06 21.10 8.33
CA ALA A 191 -9.68 20.03 7.55
C ALA A 191 -11.17 20.30 7.26
N VAL A 192 -11.60 19.97 6.05
CA VAL A 192 -12.99 19.69 5.70
C VAL A 192 -13.23 18.21 6.01
N VAL A 193 -14.18 17.94 6.86
CA VAL A 193 -14.46 16.59 7.34
C VAL A 193 -15.83 16.13 6.89
N THR A 194 -15.87 14.95 6.28
CA THR A 194 -17.11 14.18 6.11
C THR A 194 -17.17 13.10 7.18
N VAL A 195 -18.36 12.76 7.64
CA VAL A 195 -18.57 11.69 8.62
C VAL A 195 -19.78 10.85 8.23
N GLU A 196 -19.80 9.60 8.69
CA GLU A 196 -20.99 8.76 8.51
C GLU A 196 -22.18 9.31 9.29
N LYS A 197 -21.93 9.90 10.47
CA LYS A 197 -22.97 10.40 11.34
C LYS A 197 -22.50 11.54 12.24
N VAL A 198 -23.34 12.54 12.43
CA VAL A 198 -23.22 13.51 13.52
C VAL A 198 -23.96 12.95 14.73
N VAL A 199 -23.30 12.91 15.90
CA VAL A 199 -23.86 12.41 17.17
C VAL A 199 -23.86 13.53 18.20
N ASP A 200 -24.75 13.46 19.16
CA ASP A 200 -24.90 14.52 20.19
C ASP A 200 -23.68 14.57 21.13
N ASP A 201 -23.02 13.44 21.36
CA ASP A 201 -21.90 13.32 22.31
C ASP A 201 -20.93 12.21 21.88
N LEU A 202 -19.64 12.54 21.83
CA LEU A 202 -18.54 11.60 21.56
C LEU A 202 -17.88 11.08 22.85
N SER A 203 -18.31 11.47 24.06
CA SER A 203 -17.70 11.04 25.33
C SER A 203 -17.55 9.50 25.43
N PRO A 204 -18.55 8.68 25.00
CA PRO A 204 -18.41 7.23 25.04
C PRO A 204 -17.28 6.66 24.16
N TRP A 205 -16.80 7.44 23.20
CA TRP A 205 -15.75 7.08 22.23
C TRP A 205 -14.59 8.09 22.23
N SER A 206 -14.34 8.73 23.38
CA SER A 206 -13.31 9.75 23.52
C SER A 206 -11.90 9.26 23.14
N ASP A 207 -11.65 7.95 23.28
CA ASP A 207 -10.41 7.28 22.85
C ASP A 207 -10.30 7.12 21.31
N LEU A 208 -11.36 7.36 20.56
CA LEU A 208 -11.37 7.40 19.10
C LEU A 208 -11.34 8.82 18.53
N VAL A 209 -11.54 9.85 19.35
CA VAL A 209 -11.42 11.24 18.89
C VAL A 209 -9.96 11.53 18.54
N ARG A 210 -9.72 11.87 17.25
CA ARG A 210 -8.38 12.11 16.72
C ARG A 210 -8.21 13.51 16.15
N ILE A 211 -9.28 14.15 15.72
CA ILE A 211 -9.22 15.50 15.14
C ILE A 211 -10.07 16.41 16.03
N PRO A 212 -9.45 17.33 16.78
CA PRO A 212 -10.16 18.26 17.67
C PRO A 212 -10.83 19.36 16.85
N ALA A 213 -11.96 19.84 17.34
CA ALA A 213 -12.83 20.83 16.70
C ALA A 213 -12.10 22.07 16.12
N HIS A 214 -11.08 22.59 16.82
CA HIS A 214 -10.35 23.78 16.38
C HIS A 214 -9.53 23.55 15.08
N ARG A 215 -9.34 22.29 14.66
CA ARG A 215 -8.69 21.92 13.39
C ARG A 215 -9.69 21.65 12.27
N VAL A 216 -11.00 21.71 12.56
CA VAL A 216 -12.07 21.38 11.62
C VAL A 216 -12.72 22.68 11.10
N LEU A 217 -12.72 22.85 9.79
CA LEU A 217 -13.31 24.00 9.09
C LEU A 217 -14.83 23.81 8.91
N ALA A 218 -15.21 22.62 8.47
CA ALA A 218 -16.59 22.23 8.25
C ALA A 218 -16.77 20.73 8.45
N VAL A 219 -17.98 20.34 8.88
CA VAL A 219 -18.43 18.95 8.98
C VAL A 219 -19.66 18.76 8.08
N ALA A 220 -19.63 17.72 7.25
CA ALA A 220 -20.78 17.27 6.47
C ALA A 220 -21.09 15.79 6.79
N GLU A 221 -22.33 15.50 7.17
CA GLU A 221 -22.79 14.11 7.30
C GLU A 221 -22.96 13.50 5.91
N THR A 222 -22.27 12.39 5.68
CA THR A 222 -22.20 11.74 4.36
C THR A 222 -22.09 10.22 4.54
N PRO A 223 -23.22 9.53 4.76
CA PRO A 223 -23.24 8.08 4.85
C PRO A 223 -22.56 7.42 3.64
N MET A 224 -21.85 6.32 3.86
CA MET A 224 -21.02 5.66 2.84
C MET A 224 -19.94 6.59 2.23
N GLY A 225 -19.48 7.56 3.01
CA GLY A 225 -18.55 8.60 2.53
C GLY A 225 -17.15 8.10 2.22
N ALA A 226 -16.75 6.91 2.68
CA ALA A 226 -15.49 6.27 2.32
C ALA A 226 -15.56 5.42 1.03
N HIS A 227 -16.78 5.14 0.51
CA HIS A 227 -16.96 4.32 -0.69
C HIS A 227 -16.15 4.86 -1.90
N PRO A 228 -15.47 4.02 -2.70
CA PRO A 228 -15.46 2.54 -2.72
C PRO A 228 -14.54 1.87 -1.70
N GLY A 229 -13.82 2.62 -0.87
CA GLY A 229 -13.14 2.07 0.29
C GLY A 229 -14.14 1.59 1.35
N GLY A 230 -13.67 0.77 2.28
CA GLY A 230 -14.45 0.34 3.41
C GLY A 230 -14.29 1.27 4.62
N LEU A 231 -15.18 1.10 5.60
CA LEU A 231 -15.12 1.76 6.89
C LEU A 231 -15.15 0.74 8.03
N PHE A 232 -14.09 0.67 8.80
CA PHE A 232 -14.08 -0.11 10.04
C PHE A 232 -14.64 0.77 11.17
N ALA A 233 -15.81 0.40 11.69
CA ALA A 233 -16.55 1.20 12.67
C ALA A 233 -16.86 0.45 13.97
N ARG A 234 -16.13 -0.64 14.25
CA ARG A 234 -16.34 -1.49 15.43
C ARG A 234 -16.28 -0.68 16.73
N GLY A 235 -17.28 -0.86 17.57
CA GLY A 235 -17.38 -0.20 18.88
C GLY A 235 -17.92 1.23 18.82
N THR A 236 -18.35 1.71 17.66
CA THR A 236 -18.94 3.05 17.47
C THR A 236 -20.44 2.97 17.22
N PRO A 237 -21.18 4.10 17.23
CA PRO A 237 -22.61 4.12 16.94
C PRO A 237 -22.96 4.02 15.44
N VAL A 238 -21.96 3.74 14.62
CA VAL A 238 -22.05 3.72 13.15
C VAL A 238 -21.89 2.30 12.64
N GLU A 239 -22.64 1.95 11.62
CA GLU A 239 -22.50 0.69 10.92
C GLU A 239 -21.35 0.79 9.91
N GLY A 240 -20.37 -0.13 10.02
CA GLY A 240 -19.26 -0.24 9.08
C GLY A 240 -19.69 -0.89 7.76
N TYR A 241 -18.82 -0.84 6.78
CA TYR A 241 -18.99 -1.52 5.48
C TYR A 241 -17.61 -1.94 4.92
N GLY A 242 -17.63 -3.00 4.14
CA GLY A 242 -16.43 -3.51 3.47
C GLY A 242 -16.06 -2.70 2.24
N GLU A 243 -14.90 -3.01 1.68
CA GLU A 243 -14.40 -2.42 0.46
C GLU A 243 -15.13 -2.94 -0.77
N ASP A 244 -15.46 -2.05 -1.71
CA ASP A 244 -16.09 -2.40 -2.98
C ASP A 244 -15.04 -2.78 -4.04
N VAL A 245 -14.59 -4.02 -3.98
CA VAL A 245 -13.56 -4.55 -4.90
C VAL A 245 -14.01 -4.49 -6.36
N ASP A 246 -15.28 -4.78 -6.65
CA ASP A 246 -15.80 -4.75 -8.01
C ASP A 246 -15.84 -3.32 -8.58
N PHE A 247 -16.10 -2.33 -7.73
CA PHE A 247 -16.02 -0.92 -8.13
C PHE A 247 -14.57 -0.51 -8.45
N TRP A 248 -13.60 -0.95 -7.64
CA TRP A 248 -12.18 -0.71 -7.92
C TRP A 248 -11.73 -1.35 -9.23
N VAL A 249 -12.16 -2.57 -9.52
CA VAL A 249 -11.90 -3.24 -10.79
C VAL A 249 -12.53 -2.46 -11.94
N THR A 250 -13.78 -2.01 -11.78
CA THR A 250 -14.49 -1.18 -12.78
C THR A 250 -13.73 0.14 -13.05
N ALA A 251 -13.26 0.81 -12.00
CA ALA A 251 -12.47 2.05 -12.15
C ALA A 251 -11.14 1.80 -12.88
N ARG A 252 -10.45 0.70 -12.54
CA ARG A 252 -9.23 0.28 -13.24
C ARG A 252 -9.46 0.00 -14.72
N ASP A 253 -10.52 -0.72 -15.04
CA ASP A 253 -10.84 -1.08 -16.42
C ASP A 253 -11.26 0.17 -17.22
N ALA A 254 -11.96 1.11 -16.58
CA ALA A 254 -12.26 2.41 -17.18
C ALA A 254 -10.99 3.19 -17.53
N CYS A 255 -9.94 3.16 -16.69
CA CYS A 255 -8.65 3.80 -17.01
C CYS A 255 -7.99 3.23 -18.29
N ARG A 256 -8.37 2.03 -18.71
CA ARG A 256 -7.90 1.36 -19.94
C ARG A 256 -8.90 1.45 -21.08
N GLY A 257 -10.10 1.94 -20.82
CA GLY A 257 -11.22 2.09 -21.75
C GLY A 257 -11.78 3.51 -21.80
N ASP A 258 -13.07 3.65 -21.54
CA ASP A 258 -13.77 4.96 -21.52
C ASP A 258 -13.84 5.52 -20.09
N PHE A 259 -12.78 6.19 -19.67
CA PHE A 259 -12.72 6.82 -18.34
C PHE A 259 -13.66 8.02 -18.22
N ASP A 260 -13.92 8.74 -19.32
CA ASP A 260 -14.81 9.90 -19.30
C ASP A 260 -16.26 9.49 -19.05
N ALA A 261 -16.70 8.37 -19.60
CA ALA A 261 -18.03 7.81 -19.28
C ALA A 261 -18.13 7.37 -17.82
N PHE A 262 -17.08 6.73 -17.28
CA PHE A 262 -17.02 6.37 -15.86
C PHE A 262 -17.06 7.60 -14.94
N ALA A 263 -16.21 8.61 -15.21
CA ALA A 263 -16.17 9.84 -14.44
C ALA A 263 -17.52 10.58 -14.49
N ARG A 264 -18.12 10.68 -15.66
CA ARG A 264 -19.44 11.31 -15.84
C ARG A 264 -20.50 10.60 -15.01
N HIS A 265 -20.61 9.29 -15.15
CA HIS A 265 -21.65 8.51 -14.48
C HIS A 265 -21.53 8.55 -12.95
N TRP A 266 -20.31 8.40 -12.40
CA TRP A 266 -20.14 8.23 -10.97
C TRP A 266 -19.78 9.51 -10.20
N TYR A 267 -19.24 10.54 -10.88
CA TYR A 267 -18.68 11.72 -10.21
C TYR A 267 -19.28 13.05 -10.68
N LEU A 268 -19.62 13.19 -11.96
CA LEU A 268 -20.03 14.50 -12.50
C LEU A 268 -21.55 14.68 -12.56
N GLU A 269 -22.29 13.65 -12.88
CA GLU A 269 -23.76 13.70 -12.97
C GLU A 269 -24.46 13.64 -11.60
N PRO A 270 -23.98 12.86 -10.58
CA PRO A 270 -24.63 12.90 -9.27
C PRO A 270 -24.59 14.30 -8.67
N THR A 271 -25.75 14.81 -8.28
CA THR A 271 -25.89 16.20 -7.78
C THR A 271 -25.44 16.35 -6.34
N ASP A 272 -25.55 15.26 -5.55
CA ASP A 272 -25.22 15.18 -4.14
C ASP A 272 -24.92 13.74 -3.71
N GLN A 273 -24.70 13.53 -2.41
CA GLN A 273 -24.43 12.21 -1.84
C GLN A 273 -25.62 11.26 -1.98
N ASP A 274 -26.85 11.75 -1.82
CA ASP A 274 -28.05 10.91 -1.92
C ASP A 274 -28.25 10.40 -3.35
N ASP A 275 -27.99 11.23 -4.35
CA ASP A 275 -28.05 10.82 -5.75
C ASP A 275 -26.97 9.79 -6.09
N TYR A 276 -25.76 9.96 -5.55
CA TYR A 276 -24.70 8.97 -5.65
C TYR A 276 -25.10 7.61 -5.04
N LEU A 277 -25.69 7.60 -3.84
CA LEU A 277 -26.14 6.37 -3.17
C LEU A 277 -27.30 5.69 -3.92
N LYS A 278 -28.22 6.46 -4.52
CA LYS A 278 -29.28 5.91 -5.39
C LYS A 278 -28.69 5.17 -6.58
N ARG A 279 -27.61 5.69 -7.19
CA ARG A 279 -26.91 5.02 -8.31
C ARG A 279 -26.19 3.76 -7.86
N LEU A 280 -25.59 3.79 -6.66
CA LEU A 280 -24.96 2.61 -6.08
C LEU A 280 -25.97 1.50 -5.82
N GLY A 281 -27.16 1.88 -5.36
CA GLY A 281 -28.30 0.99 -5.14
C GLY A 281 -28.28 0.33 -3.75
N THR A 282 -29.49 0.12 -3.21
CA THR A 282 -29.69 -0.43 -1.86
C THR A 282 -29.07 -1.81 -1.71
N ASP A 283 -29.28 -2.70 -2.68
CA ASP A 283 -28.75 -4.07 -2.63
C ASP A 283 -27.22 -4.08 -2.53
N ARG A 284 -26.55 -3.16 -3.24
CA ARG A 284 -25.09 -3.03 -3.17
C ARG A 284 -24.63 -2.51 -1.82
N ILE A 285 -25.31 -1.52 -1.28
CA ILE A 285 -25.02 -0.94 0.05
C ILE A 285 -25.18 -2.02 1.13
N ASP A 286 -26.27 -2.78 1.12
CA ASP A 286 -26.53 -3.83 2.10
C ASP A 286 -25.51 -4.98 1.98
N TRP A 287 -25.12 -5.32 0.75
CA TRP A 287 -24.04 -6.29 0.53
C TRP A 287 -22.71 -5.80 1.13
N LEU A 288 -22.33 -4.53 0.92
CA LEU A 288 -21.11 -3.94 1.46
C LEU A 288 -21.13 -3.91 3.00
N ARG A 289 -22.28 -3.64 3.63
CA ARG A 289 -22.45 -3.74 5.08
C ARG A 289 -22.22 -5.16 5.59
N GLY A 290 -22.72 -6.16 4.89
CA GLY A 290 -22.47 -7.56 5.22
C GLY A 290 -20.99 -7.97 5.14
N ARG A 291 -20.18 -7.24 4.35
CA ARG A 291 -18.74 -7.56 4.15
C ARG A 291 -17.84 -7.26 5.37
N VAL A 292 -18.31 -6.54 6.38
CA VAL A 292 -17.55 -6.35 7.64
C VAL A 292 -17.55 -7.57 8.53
N ASP A 293 -18.45 -8.53 8.30
CA ASP A 293 -18.42 -9.82 9.00
C ASP A 293 -17.13 -10.57 8.62
N PRO A 294 -16.28 -10.93 9.60
CA PRO A 294 -15.07 -11.70 9.35
C PRO A 294 -15.32 -13.02 8.59
N GLU A 295 -16.50 -13.63 8.76
CA GLU A 295 -16.85 -14.89 8.10
C GLU A 295 -17.39 -14.72 6.66
N SER A 296 -17.60 -13.48 6.20
CA SER A 296 -18.09 -13.20 4.84
C SER A 296 -17.21 -13.75 3.71
N TRP A 297 -15.96 -14.14 4.01
CA TRP A 297 -15.09 -14.84 3.08
C TRP A 297 -15.65 -16.18 2.59
N ARG A 298 -16.58 -16.80 3.36
CA ARG A 298 -17.18 -18.08 2.97
C ARG A 298 -18.02 -17.96 1.69
N GLU A 299 -18.76 -16.86 1.57
CA GLU A 299 -19.52 -16.57 0.35
C GLU A 299 -18.61 -16.42 -0.87
N ASP A 300 -17.44 -15.79 -0.69
CA ASP A 300 -16.45 -15.67 -1.76
C ASP A 300 -15.80 -17.02 -2.10
N ALA A 301 -15.52 -17.84 -1.11
CA ALA A 301 -14.96 -19.17 -1.31
C ALA A 301 -15.95 -20.10 -2.04
N ASP A 302 -17.24 -19.99 -1.75
CA ASP A 302 -18.30 -20.72 -2.46
C ASP A 302 -18.45 -20.24 -3.91
N ARG A 303 -18.33 -18.92 -4.11
CA ARG A 303 -18.42 -18.31 -5.45
C ARG A 303 -17.20 -18.60 -6.33
N TRP A 304 -16.02 -18.67 -5.73
CA TRP A 304 -14.75 -18.95 -6.42
C TRP A 304 -14.05 -20.15 -5.78
N PRO A 305 -14.39 -21.37 -6.17
CA PRO A 305 -13.75 -22.57 -5.64
C PRO A 305 -12.27 -22.60 -6.03
N VAL A 306 -11.47 -23.23 -5.19
CA VAL A 306 -10.04 -23.41 -5.41
C VAL A 306 -9.83 -24.30 -6.63
N ASP A 307 -8.99 -23.85 -7.56
CA ASP A 307 -8.61 -24.64 -8.73
C ASP A 307 -7.57 -25.71 -8.34
N GLU A 308 -7.96 -26.98 -8.41
CA GLU A 308 -7.12 -28.13 -8.08
C GLU A 308 -6.45 -28.77 -9.30
N GLU A 309 -6.87 -28.42 -10.52
CA GLU A 309 -6.51 -29.15 -11.73
C GLU A 309 -5.46 -28.43 -12.60
N SER A 310 -5.43 -27.09 -12.57
CA SER A 310 -4.50 -26.33 -13.40
C SER A 310 -3.04 -26.61 -13.07
N PRO A 311 -2.16 -26.63 -14.08
CA PRO A 311 -0.72 -26.78 -13.88
C PRO A 311 -0.15 -25.74 -12.94
N ILE A 312 0.91 -26.11 -12.22
CA ILE A 312 1.64 -25.21 -11.33
C ILE A 312 2.35 -24.14 -12.15
N THR A 313 2.13 -22.88 -11.81
CA THR A 313 2.77 -21.74 -12.50
C THR A 313 4.15 -21.43 -11.92
N GLY A 314 4.93 -20.64 -12.64
CA GLY A 314 6.20 -20.15 -12.12
C GLY A 314 6.04 -19.22 -10.90
N TRP A 315 4.95 -18.44 -10.80
CA TRP A 315 4.66 -17.65 -9.62
C TRP A 315 4.34 -18.51 -8.40
N GLU A 316 3.57 -19.58 -8.58
CA GLU A 316 3.29 -20.54 -7.52
C GLU A 316 4.56 -21.24 -7.04
N THR A 317 5.44 -21.62 -7.98
CA THR A 317 6.74 -22.20 -7.66
C THR A 317 7.58 -21.25 -6.80
N ALA A 318 7.73 -19.99 -7.23
CA ALA A 318 8.47 -18.98 -6.47
C ALA A 318 7.83 -18.71 -5.10
N ALA A 319 6.49 -18.66 -5.01
CA ALA A 319 5.79 -18.43 -3.76
C ALA A 319 5.94 -19.60 -2.77
N VAL A 320 5.88 -20.85 -3.23
CA VAL A 320 6.11 -22.03 -2.37
C VAL A 320 7.53 -22.06 -1.85
N TRP A 321 8.53 -21.86 -2.73
CA TRP A 321 9.92 -21.81 -2.28
C TRP A 321 10.17 -20.60 -1.37
N GLY A 322 9.54 -19.45 -1.66
CA GLY A 322 9.58 -18.28 -0.80
C GLY A 322 9.00 -18.56 0.59
N ALA A 323 7.88 -19.27 0.68
CA ALA A 323 7.26 -19.64 1.95
C ALA A 323 8.15 -20.62 2.77
N ARG A 324 8.78 -21.59 2.10
CA ARG A 324 9.74 -22.52 2.74
C ARG A 324 10.98 -21.81 3.24
N GLU A 325 11.56 -20.93 2.42
CA GLU A 325 12.73 -20.13 2.78
C GLU A 325 12.40 -19.17 3.93
N LEU A 326 11.26 -18.49 3.87
CA LEU A 326 10.80 -17.60 4.94
C LEU A 326 10.63 -18.35 6.27
N GLN A 327 10.04 -19.55 6.26
CA GLN A 327 9.95 -20.40 7.44
C GLN A 327 11.33 -20.71 8.03
N ALA A 328 12.30 -21.06 7.19
CA ALA A 328 13.68 -21.32 7.62
C ALA A 328 14.34 -20.05 8.18
N ARG A 329 14.14 -18.89 7.53
CA ARG A 329 14.69 -17.62 8.00
C ARG A 329 14.09 -17.16 9.32
N ILE A 330 12.78 -17.33 9.53
CA ILE A 330 12.12 -17.04 10.81
C ILE A 330 12.82 -17.79 11.94
N ALA A 331 13.09 -19.08 11.75
CA ALA A 331 13.79 -19.89 12.74
C ALA A 331 15.24 -19.45 12.95
N ALA A 332 15.98 -19.17 11.86
CA ALA A 332 17.39 -18.81 11.91
C ALA A 332 17.65 -17.45 12.58
N VAL A 333 16.79 -16.46 12.30
CA VAL A 333 16.89 -15.09 12.87
C VAL A 333 16.27 -15.04 14.27
N GLY A 334 15.35 -15.93 14.57
CA GLY A 334 14.45 -15.81 15.73
C GLY A 334 13.54 -14.61 15.57
N ALA A 335 12.85 -14.53 14.41
CA ALA A 335 12.05 -13.36 14.07
C ALA A 335 10.80 -13.25 14.93
N ASP A 336 10.53 -12.03 15.41
CA ASP A 336 9.31 -11.68 16.16
C ASP A 336 8.14 -11.38 15.21
N ALA A 337 8.46 -10.81 14.04
CA ALA A 337 7.45 -10.36 13.08
C ALA A 337 7.89 -10.59 11.62
N VAL A 338 6.89 -10.79 10.75
CA VAL A 338 7.03 -10.74 9.30
C VAL A 338 6.11 -9.67 8.76
N LEU A 339 6.67 -8.69 8.03
CA LEU A 339 5.86 -7.76 7.25
C LEU A 339 5.62 -8.37 5.88
N ALA A 340 4.34 -8.57 5.56
CA ALA A 340 3.93 -9.00 4.23
C ALA A 340 3.90 -7.81 3.28
N GLY A 341 4.68 -7.88 2.20
CA GLY A 341 4.62 -6.94 1.08
C GLY A 341 3.53 -7.33 0.08
N ALA A 342 3.08 -6.40 -0.72
CA ALA A 342 2.00 -6.60 -1.67
C ALA A 342 2.32 -7.62 -2.78
N GLY A 343 1.31 -8.26 -3.34
CA GLY A 343 1.42 -9.20 -4.46
C GLY A 343 1.79 -10.62 -4.05
N VAL A 344 2.57 -11.33 -4.87
CA VAL A 344 2.95 -12.74 -4.62
C VAL A 344 3.71 -12.90 -3.30
N ALA A 345 4.50 -11.90 -2.92
CA ALA A 345 5.24 -11.89 -1.65
C ALA A 345 4.30 -11.98 -0.44
N ASN A 346 3.12 -11.36 -0.53
CA ASN A 346 2.08 -11.44 0.48
C ASN A 346 1.61 -12.88 0.72
N LEU A 347 1.32 -13.61 -0.35
CA LEU A 347 0.87 -15.02 -0.26
C LEU A 347 1.95 -15.92 0.33
N ALA A 348 3.19 -15.74 -0.09
CA ALA A 348 4.32 -16.48 0.47
C ALA A 348 4.54 -16.16 1.96
N ALA A 349 4.38 -14.88 2.37
CA ALA A 349 4.45 -14.49 3.77
C ALA A 349 3.35 -15.15 4.60
N TRP A 350 2.12 -15.17 4.11
CA TRP A 350 0.98 -15.79 4.80
C TRP A 350 1.20 -17.27 5.04
N VAL A 351 1.57 -18.00 3.99
CA VAL A 351 1.82 -19.45 4.09
C VAL A 351 3.09 -19.73 4.91
N GLY A 352 4.18 -18.99 4.70
CA GLY A 352 5.44 -19.17 5.43
C GLY A 352 5.30 -18.93 6.94
N VAL A 353 4.56 -17.88 7.33
CA VAL A 353 4.26 -17.60 8.75
C VAL A 353 3.36 -18.68 9.35
N ALA A 354 2.32 -19.13 8.62
CA ALA A 354 1.45 -20.22 9.08
C ALA A 354 2.25 -21.51 9.32
N ASN A 355 3.14 -21.86 8.41
CA ASN A 355 4.02 -23.02 8.53
C ASN A 355 4.99 -22.89 9.72
N ALA A 356 5.59 -21.71 9.90
CA ALA A 356 6.48 -21.44 11.03
C ALA A 356 5.76 -21.56 12.37
N ARG A 357 4.53 -21.03 12.47
CA ARG A 357 3.69 -21.16 13.67
C ARG A 357 3.32 -22.62 13.95
N THR A 358 2.98 -23.39 12.93
CA THR A 358 2.72 -24.83 13.05
C THR A 358 3.96 -25.58 13.55
N ALA A 359 5.15 -25.14 13.18
CA ALA A 359 6.42 -25.65 13.69
C ALA A 359 6.82 -25.11 15.08
N GLY A 360 5.96 -24.30 15.73
CA GLY A 360 6.14 -23.80 17.10
C GLY A 360 6.78 -22.41 17.21
N ALA A 361 7.01 -21.71 16.10
CA ALA A 361 7.55 -20.33 16.14
C ALA A 361 6.50 -19.34 16.68
N LYS A 362 6.96 -18.41 17.53
CA LYS A 362 6.14 -17.31 18.05
C LYS A 362 6.38 -16.06 17.20
N VAL A 363 5.90 -16.06 15.98
CA VAL A 363 6.05 -14.97 15.02
C VAL A 363 4.70 -14.35 14.68
N VAL A 364 4.63 -13.03 14.56
CA VAL A 364 3.41 -12.33 14.13
C VAL A 364 3.50 -11.93 12.65
N LEU A 365 2.34 -11.91 12.01
CA LEU A 365 2.18 -11.36 10.67
C LEU A 365 1.72 -9.91 10.79
N THR A 366 2.31 -8.99 10.05
CA THR A 366 1.96 -7.57 10.07
C THR A 366 1.84 -7.00 8.66
N ALA A 367 1.04 -5.95 8.52
CA ALA A 367 0.89 -5.20 7.28
C ALA A 367 1.14 -3.71 7.55
N GLU A 368 1.80 -3.05 6.62
CA GLU A 368 2.35 -1.70 6.76
C GLU A 368 1.33 -0.64 7.18
N LEU A 369 0.07 -0.78 6.74
CA LEU A 369 -0.97 0.23 6.99
C LEU A 369 -1.61 0.13 8.39
N GLY A 370 -0.89 -0.33 9.39
CA GLY A 370 -1.32 -0.29 10.78
C GLY A 370 -1.93 -1.59 11.33
N MET A 371 -1.73 -2.74 10.68
CA MET A 371 -2.18 -4.04 11.19
C MET A 371 -1.01 -4.83 11.81
N TRP A 372 -1.17 -5.25 13.04
CA TRP A 372 -0.22 -6.08 13.77
C TRP A 372 -0.89 -7.36 14.30
N GLY A 373 -0.28 -8.51 14.00
CA GLY A 373 -0.76 -9.80 14.49
C GLY A 373 -2.11 -10.22 13.88
N TYR A 374 -2.33 -9.95 12.59
CA TYR A 374 -3.55 -10.37 11.90
C TYR A 374 -3.44 -11.80 11.37
N THR A 375 -4.59 -12.39 11.08
CA THR A 375 -4.71 -13.66 10.36
C THR A 375 -5.44 -13.39 9.04
N PRO A 376 -4.84 -13.73 7.89
CA PRO A 376 -5.49 -13.51 6.59
C PRO A 376 -6.70 -14.42 6.43
N THR A 377 -7.74 -13.90 5.79
CA THR A 377 -8.93 -14.66 5.43
C THR A 377 -8.82 -15.23 4.02
N PRO A 378 -9.41 -16.41 3.74
CA PRO A 378 -9.42 -16.97 2.37
C PRO A 378 -10.15 -16.12 1.35
N ALA A 379 -9.98 -16.49 0.08
CA ALA A 379 -10.71 -16.01 -1.10
C ALA A 379 -10.47 -14.55 -1.51
N ASP A 380 -9.53 -13.86 -0.86
CA ASP A 380 -9.10 -12.52 -1.26
C ASP A 380 -7.62 -12.30 -0.93
N PRO A 381 -6.75 -12.12 -1.93
CA PRO A 381 -5.33 -11.92 -1.72
C PRO A 381 -4.96 -10.48 -1.32
N TYR A 382 -5.92 -9.56 -1.20
CA TYR A 382 -5.63 -8.18 -0.86
C TYR A 382 -5.17 -8.05 0.60
N ILE A 383 -3.97 -7.54 0.77
CA ILE A 383 -3.27 -7.50 2.08
C ILE A 383 -4.01 -6.64 3.12
N PHE A 384 -4.74 -5.61 2.70
CA PHE A 384 -5.44 -4.66 3.58
C PHE A 384 -6.94 -4.94 3.65
N ASN A 385 -7.37 -6.18 3.39
CA ASN A 385 -8.77 -6.55 3.45
C ASN A 385 -9.37 -6.26 4.83
N HIS A 386 -10.49 -5.54 4.87
CA HIS A 386 -11.20 -5.14 6.09
C HIS A 386 -11.63 -6.32 6.96
N ARG A 387 -11.88 -7.49 6.37
CA ARG A 387 -12.19 -8.73 7.12
C ARG A 387 -11.06 -9.19 8.03
N SER A 388 -9.83 -8.77 7.77
CA SER A 388 -8.67 -9.09 8.60
C SER A 388 -8.53 -8.17 9.84
N PHE A 389 -9.22 -7.02 9.88
CA PHE A 389 -9.10 -6.07 10.97
C PHE A 389 -9.63 -6.59 12.30
N PRO A 390 -10.83 -7.24 12.38
CA PRO A 390 -11.34 -7.75 13.64
C PRO A 390 -10.46 -8.81 14.31
N GLY A 391 -9.68 -9.55 13.53
CA GLY A 391 -8.76 -10.59 13.98
C GLY A 391 -7.33 -10.12 14.28
N ALA A 392 -7.02 -8.85 14.05
CA ALA A 392 -5.71 -8.29 14.38
C ALA A 392 -5.53 -8.14 15.89
N SER A 393 -4.35 -8.48 16.39
CA SER A 393 -4.00 -8.27 17.79
C SER A 393 -3.92 -6.80 18.18
N MET A 394 -3.57 -5.94 17.20
CA MET A 394 -3.53 -4.49 17.35
C MET A 394 -3.80 -3.82 16.00
N LEU A 395 -4.68 -2.82 16.02
CA LEU A 395 -4.83 -1.85 14.95
C LEU A 395 -4.22 -0.54 15.43
N THR A 396 -3.29 0.00 14.67
CA THR A 396 -2.48 1.17 15.07
C THR A 396 -2.26 2.12 13.88
N ASP A 397 -1.24 2.92 13.94
CA ASP A 397 -0.81 3.84 12.89
C ASP A 397 0.26 3.18 11.99
N ALA A 398 0.28 3.49 10.70
CA ALA A 398 1.31 3.00 9.79
C ALA A 398 2.73 3.47 10.19
N SER A 399 2.85 4.67 10.77
CA SER A 399 4.13 5.16 11.31
C SER A 399 4.63 4.30 12.48
N HIS A 400 3.73 3.73 13.26
CA HIS A 400 4.11 2.77 14.30
C HIS A 400 4.57 1.43 13.71
N VAL A 401 3.85 0.87 12.74
CA VAL A 401 4.29 -0.40 12.11
C VAL A 401 5.66 -0.22 11.46
N LEU A 402 5.81 0.75 10.57
CA LEU A 402 7.05 0.94 9.82
C LEU A 402 8.19 1.51 10.68
N GLY A 403 7.90 2.49 11.53
CA GLY A 403 8.90 3.21 12.31
C GLY A 403 9.31 2.53 13.62
N LEU A 404 8.36 1.89 14.33
CA LEU A 404 8.62 1.28 15.63
C LEU A 404 8.78 -0.23 15.57
N TRP A 405 7.86 -0.93 14.87
CA TRP A 405 7.82 -2.39 14.92
C TRP A 405 8.74 -3.04 13.88
N ILE A 406 8.86 -2.44 12.69
CA ILE A 406 9.76 -2.95 11.65
C ILE A 406 11.14 -2.28 11.75
N GLY A 407 11.17 -0.96 11.95
CA GLY A 407 12.41 -0.18 11.97
C GLY A 407 13.04 0.02 13.34
N GLY A 408 12.35 -0.33 14.42
CA GLY A 408 12.80 -0.13 15.79
C GLY A 408 13.74 -1.23 16.31
N ALA A 409 14.53 -0.89 17.33
CA ALA A 409 15.52 -1.82 17.88
C ALA A 409 14.91 -2.98 18.70
N GLY A 410 13.62 -2.89 19.05
CA GLY A 410 12.94 -3.87 19.92
C GLY A 410 12.35 -5.07 19.22
N THR A 411 12.40 -5.13 17.87
CA THR A 411 11.76 -6.19 17.09
C THR A 411 12.71 -6.73 16.04
N LYS A 412 12.84 -8.06 15.98
CA LYS A 412 13.51 -8.73 14.86
C LYS A 412 12.47 -8.99 13.78
N ALA A 413 12.46 -8.15 12.76
CA ALA A 413 11.48 -8.22 11.68
C ALA A 413 12.10 -8.72 10.37
N ILE A 414 11.35 -9.56 9.64
CA ILE A 414 11.66 -9.95 8.27
C ILE A 414 10.66 -9.26 7.34
N GLY A 415 11.17 -8.53 6.32
CA GLY A 415 10.35 -8.03 5.22
C GLY A 415 10.23 -9.09 4.12
N CYS A 416 9.00 -9.43 3.71
CA CYS A 416 8.76 -10.27 2.54
C CYS A 416 8.22 -9.38 1.42
N LEU A 417 9.06 -9.05 0.41
CA LEU A 417 8.82 -7.99 -0.55
C LEU A 417 8.74 -8.53 -2.00
N GLY A 418 8.05 -7.78 -2.86
CA GLY A 418 8.12 -7.92 -4.30
C GLY A 418 8.85 -6.73 -4.93
N ALA A 419 9.41 -6.92 -6.13
CA ALA A 419 10.01 -5.84 -6.91
C ALA A 419 9.87 -6.10 -8.41
N ALA A 420 9.84 -5.02 -9.19
CA ALA A 420 9.87 -5.10 -10.64
C ALA A 420 11.28 -5.45 -11.14
N GLN A 421 12.31 -4.92 -10.46
CA GLN A 421 13.70 -5.26 -10.71
C GLN A 421 14.44 -5.47 -9.38
N VAL A 422 15.40 -6.41 -9.38
CA VAL A 422 16.37 -6.62 -8.31
C VAL A 422 17.74 -6.72 -8.94
N ASP A 423 18.69 -5.87 -8.55
CA ASP A 423 20.03 -5.90 -9.10
C ASP A 423 20.98 -6.85 -8.35
N ARG A 424 22.22 -6.96 -8.85
CA ARG A 424 23.24 -7.86 -8.27
C ARG A 424 23.54 -7.58 -6.79
N HIS A 425 23.32 -6.34 -6.33
CA HIS A 425 23.51 -5.93 -4.94
C HIS A 425 22.24 -6.09 -4.09
N GLY A 426 21.15 -6.57 -4.70
CA GLY A 426 19.85 -6.70 -4.03
C GLY A 426 19.07 -5.41 -3.92
N ASN A 427 19.48 -4.31 -4.59
CA ASN A 427 18.68 -3.11 -4.66
C ASN A 427 17.36 -3.39 -5.40
N LEU A 428 16.27 -2.85 -4.88
CA LEU A 428 14.93 -3.08 -5.42
C LEU A 428 14.47 -1.85 -6.21
N ASN A 429 13.87 -2.10 -7.37
CA ASN A 429 13.21 -1.08 -8.16
C ASN A 429 11.74 -1.41 -8.35
N SER A 430 10.88 -0.50 -7.93
CA SER A 430 9.43 -0.48 -8.19
C SER A 430 8.95 0.90 -8.70
N THR A 431 9.87 1.81 -9.05
CA THR A 431 9.55 3.20 -9.35
C THR A 431 9.75 3.59 -10.81
N SER A 432 10.90 3.32 -11.41
CA SER A 432 11.16 3.73 -12.80
C SER A 432 12.08 2.76 -13.52
N LEU A 433 11.78 2.48 -14.79
CA LEU A 433 12.61 1.60 -15.63
C LEU A 433 13.75 2.32 -16.36
N LEU A 434 13.82 3.64 -16.29
CA LEU A 434 14.93 4.43 -16.84
C LEU A 434 15.41 5.47 -15.83
N PRO A 435 16.71 5.81 -15.83
CA PRO A 435 17.30 6.72 -14.85
C PRO A 435 16.73 8.15 -14.87
N ALA A 436 16.21 8.60 -15.99
CA ALA A 436 15.64 9.93 -16.17
C ALA A 436 14.42 9.88 -17.11
N GLY A 437 13.21 10.04 -16.55
CA GLY A 437 12.01 10.23 -17.34
C GLY A 437 11.51 9.01 -18.12
N GLY A 438 11.86 7.80 -17.67
CA GLY A 438 11.34 6.56 -18.25
C GLY A 438 9.96 6.19 -17.72
N PRO A 439 9.41 5.02 -18.15
CA PRO A 439 8.14 4.56 -17.63
C PRO A 439 8.18 4.51 -16.11
N PHE A 440 7.31 5.31 -15.48
CA PHE A 440 7.09 5.26 -14.05
C PHE A 440 6.31 3.98 -13.74
N LEU A 441 6.74 3.20 -12.77
CA LEU A 441 6.04 1.99 -12.35
C LEU A 441 4.92 2.34 -11.38
N VAL A 442 5.14 2.07 -10.09
CA VAL A 442 4.12 2.34 -9.07
C VAL A 442 4.66 3.09 -7.86
N GLY A 443 5.97 3.09 -7.66
CA GLY A 443 6.61 3.79 -6.56
C GLY A 443 7.02 2.88 -5.40
N SER A 444 7.37 3.50 -4.27
CA SER A 444 7.93 2.81 -3.10
C SER A 444 6.87 2.06 -2.28
N GLY A 445 5.70 2.67 -2.07
CA GLY A 445 4.91 2.22 -0.91
C GLY A 445 5.77 2.25 0.36
N GLY A 446 5.65 1.22 1.19
CA GLY A 446 6.49 1.02 2.37
C GLY A 446 7.77 0.19 2.12
N ALA A 447 8.03 -0.22 0.88
CA ALA A 447 9.15 -1.12 0.59
C ALA A 447 10.52 -0.52 0.94
N ASN A 448 10.73 0.79 0.71
CA ASN A 448 11.97 1.46 1.11
C ASN A 448 12.14 1.44 2.64
N ASP A 449 11.09 1.73 3.39
CA ASP A 449 11.12 1.79 4.86
C ASP A 449 11.49 0.42 5.44
N VAL A 450 10.91 -0.64 4.89
CA VAL A 450 11.17 -2.02 5.29
C VAL A 450 12.60 -2.43 4.93
N ALA A 451 13.02 -2.22 3.67
CA ALA A 451 14.36 -2.60 3.20
C ALA A 451 15.49 -1.80 3.88
N SER A 452 15.20 -0.58 4.32
CA SER A 452 16.17 0.24 5.07
C SER A 452 16.35 -0.21 6.52
N ARG A 453 15.32 -0.79 7.15
CA ARG A 453 15.27 -0.92 8.61
C ARG A 453 14.96 -2.32 9.16
N ALA A 454 14.33 -3.21 8.40
CA ALA A 454 14.09 -4.59 8.85
C ALA A 454 15.41 -5.30 9.20
N THR A 455 15.34 -6.34 10.01
CA THR A 455 16.50 -7.18 10.31
C THR A 455 17.07 -7.78 9.02
N GLU A 456 16.19 -8.30 8.17
CA GLU A 456 16.49 -8.75 6.81
C GLU A 456 15.25 -8.74 5.92
N CYS A 457 15.47 -8.83 4.61
CA CYS A 457 14.41 -8.94 3.63
C CYS A 457 14.58 -10.19 2.76
N LEU A 458 13.45 -10.82 2.46
CA LEU A 458 13.28 -11.85 1.46
C LEU A 458 12.46 -11.26 0.30
N VAL A 459 12.92 -11.44 -0.93
CA VAL A 459 12.28 -10.87 -2.12
C VAL A 459 11.80 -12.00 -3.02
N ILE A 460 10.58 -11.87 -3.55
CA ILE A 460 10.02 -12.80 -4.54
C ILE A 460 9.83 -12.07 -5.85
N THR A 461 10.43 -12.61 -6.91
CA THR A 461 10.33 -12.08 -8.26
C THR A 461 10.37 -13.23 -9.28
N ARG A 462 10.36 -12.90 -10.56
CA ARG A 462 10.58 -13.86 -11.66
C ARG A 462 12.01 -13.73 -12.16
N SER A 463 12.54 -14.83 -12.69
CA SER A 463 13.81 -14.83 -13.40
C SER A 463 13.73 -14.03 -14.72
N GLY A 464 14.85 -13.57 -15.20
CA GLY A 464 15.02 -12.89 -16.47
C GLY A 464 15.87 -11.62 -16.36
N PRO A 465 16.78 -11.33 -17.33
CA PRO A 465 17.71 -10.20 -17.25
C PRO A 465 17.05 -8.83 -17.11
N ALA A 466 15.80 -8.69 -17.58
CA ALA A 466 15.03 -7.45 -17.40
C ALA A 466 14.52 -7.26 -15.96
N ARG A 467 14.32 -8.35 -15.22
CA ARG A 467 13.89 -8.33 -13.81
C ARG A 467 15.07 -8.46 -12.84
N LEU A 468 16.12 -9.10 -13.27
CA LEU A 468 17.38 -9.24 -12.53
C LEU A 468 18.51 -8.57 -13.34
N PRO A 469 18.50 -7.24 -13.52
CA PRO A 469 19.57 -6.52 -14.23
C PRO A 469 20.84 -6.46 -13.38
N GLU A 470 22.00 -6.21 -13.98
CA GLU A 470 23.24 -5.99 -13.24
C GLU A 470 23.14 -4.79 -12.30
N VAL A 471 22.51 -3.70 -12.78
CA VAL A 471 22.28 -2.48 -12.03
C VAL A 471 20.82 -2.05 -12.25
N ALA A 472 20.10 -1.78 -11.17
CA ALA A 472 18.75 -1.27 -11.23
C ALA A 472 18.72 0.14 -11.84
N ALA A 473 17.78 0.41 -12.74
CA ALA A 473 17.63 1.72 -13.38
C ALA A 473 17.31 2.84 -12.38
N TYR A 474 16.62 2.49 -11.31
CA TYR A 474 16.26 3.35 -10.19
C TYR A 474 16.31 2.52 -8.90
N VAL A 475 16.95 2.99 -7.87
CA VAL A 475 16.96 2.34 -6.57
C VAL A 475 15.81 2.86 -5.74
N THR A 476 14.69 2.14 -5.72
CA THR A 476 13.57 2.46 -4.82
C THR A 476 13.93 2.11 -3.38
N SER A 477 14.52 0.93 -3.18
CA SER A 477 14.87 0.44 -1.85
C SER A 477 16.30 -0.10 -1.87
N PRO A 478 17.15 0.31 -0.91
CA PRO A 478 18.54 -0.18 -0.85
C PRO A 478 18.59 -1.67 -0.55
N GLY A 479 19.61 -2.34 -1.10
CA GLY A 479 19.76 -3.79 -1.02
C GLY A 479 20.43 -4.32 0.26
N ASP A 480 20.94 -3.47 1.14
CA ASP A 480 21.78 -3.88 2.28
C ASP A 480 21.12 -4.95 3.17
N ARG A 481 19.82 -4.88 3.34
CA ARG A 481 19.02 -5.82 4.15
C ARG A 481 18.43 -6.96 3.32
N VAL A 482 18.54 -6.95 2.01
CA VAL A 482 18.08 -8.05 1.15
C VAL A 482 19.02 -9.23 1.29
N HIS A 483 18.59 -10.25 2.00
CA HIS A 483 19.35 -11.47 2.26
C HIS A 483 19.12 -12.52 1.18
N THR A 484 17.88 -12.63 0.69
CA THR A 484 17.42 -13.72 -0.19
C THR A 484 16.51 -13.19 -1.29
N VAL A 485 16.74 -13.65 -2.51
CA VAL A 485 15.85 -13.43 -3.66
C VAL A 485 15.42 -14.79 -4.20
N VAL A 486 14.11 -15.00 -4.29
CA VAL A 486 13.50 -16.26 -4.75
C VAL A 486 12.84 -16.05 -6.10
N THR A 487 13.18 -16.94 -7.03
CA THR A 487 12.56 -17.01 -8.37
C THR A 487 12.01 -18.42 -8.63
N GLU A 488 11.32 -18.61 -9.74
CA GLU A 488 10.84 -19.93 -10.18
C GLU A 488 11.95 -20.88 -10.66
N LEU A 489 13.18 -20.36 -10.84
CA LEU A 489 14.33 -21.17 -11.25
C LEU A 489 15.26 -21.52 -10.08
N GLY A 490 15.25 -20.70 -9.01
CA GLY A 490 16.14 -20.92 -7.88
C GLY A 490 16.16 -19.78 -6.88
N ILE A 491 17.11 -19.86 -5.96
CA ILE A 491 17.31 -18.91 -4.87
C ILE A 491 18.70 -18.30 -4.95
N LEU A 492 18.73 -16.97 -4.93
CA LEU A 492 19.96 -16.19 -4.78
C LEU A 492 20.06 -15.74 -3.31
N ARG A 493 21.24 -15.88 -2.70
CA ARG A 493 21.51 -15.38 -1.34
C ARG A 493 22.70 -14.43 -1.35
N LYS A 494 22.63 -13.41 -0.51
CA LYS A 494 23.70 -12.41 -0.44
C LYS A 494 24.97 -13.00 0.18
N ARG A 495 26.11 -12.80 -0.50
CA ARG A 495 27.46 -13.14 -0.08
C ARG A 495 28.39 -11.97 -0.42
N ASP A 496 29.13 -11.47 0.54
CA ASP A 496 30.13 -10.41 0.35
C ASP A 496 29.61 -9.18 -0.44
N GLY A 497 28.32 -8.84 -0.24
CA GLY A 497 27.66 -7.69 -0.86
C GLY A 497 26.89 -7.99 -2.15
N ASP A 498 27.12 -9.16 -2.80
CA ASP A 498 26.47 -9.55 -4.04
C ASP A 498 25.50 -10.74 -3.85
N LEU A 499 24.51 -10.83 -4.74
CA LEU A 499 23.61 -11.98 -4.83
C LEU A 499 24.31 -13.12 -5.57
N CYS A 500 24.41 -14.29 -4.93
CA CYS A 500 25.00 -15.52 -5.46
C CYS A 500 23.94 -16.60 -5.62
N LEU A 501 23.97 -17.37 -6.70
CA LEU A 501 23.05 -18.49 -6.92
C LEU A 501 23.38 -19.63 -5.95
N SER A 502 22.49 -19.87 -5.00
CA SER A 502 22.70 -20.79 -3.88
C SER A 502 21.84 -22.05 -3.97
N ALA A 503 20.73 -22.00 -4.71
CA ALA A 503 19.87 -23.16 -4.90
C ALA A 503 19.15 -23.12 -6.24
N VAL A 504 18.83 -24.28 -6.80
CA VAL A 504 18.05 -24.44 -8.04
C VAL A 504 16.96 -25.48 -7.85
N GLY A 505 15.90 -25.40 -8.64
CA GLY A 505 14.82 -26.39 -8.60
C GLY A 505 15.34 -27.79 -8.95
N ALA A 506 14.92 -28.81 -8.21
CA ALA A 506 15.14 -30.21 -8.59
C ALA A 506 14.32 -30.56 -9.85
N GLY A 507 14.86 -31.41 -10.70
CA GLY A 507 14.24 -31.80 -11.96
C GLY A 507 14.98 -32.92 -12.67
N GLU A 508 14.48 -33.34 -13.82
CA GLU A 508 15.04 -34.46 -14.60
C GLU A 508 16.35 -34.08 -15.33
N SER A 509 16.51 -32.79 -15.68
CA SER A 509 17.75 -32.30 -16.31
C SER A 509 18.94 -32.35 -15.35
N PRO A 510 20.17 -32.55 -15.86
CA PRO A 510 21.38 -32.50 -15.04
C PRO A 510 21.49 -31.21 -14.22
N LEU A 511 22.05 -31.30 -13.01
CA LEU A 511 22.23 -30.15 -12.11
C LEU A 511 22.93 -28.97 -12.80
N GLU A 512 23.98 -29.25 -13.58
CA GLU A 512 24.74 -28.22 -14.32
C GLU A 512 23.89 -27.44 -15.33
N GLU A 513 22.94 -28.10 -15.99
CA GLU A 513 22.02 -27.44 -16.93
C GLU A 513 21.03 -26.54 -16.19
N ARG A 514 20.48 -27.01 -15.08
CA ARG A 514 19.56 -26.22 -14.24
C ARG A 514 20.25 -25.01 -13.62
N VAL A 515 21.49 -25.17 -13.15
CA VAL A 515 22.34 -24.06 -12.67
C VAL A 515 22.58 -23.05 -13.80
N ARG A 516 22.92 -23.52 -15.00
CA ARG A 516 23.14 -22.66 -16.17
C ARG A 516 21.87 -21.91 -16.58
N ALA A 517 20.71 -22.56 -16.52
CA ALA A 517 19.43 -21.94 -16.83
C ALA A 517 19.07 -20.86 -15.80
N ALA A 518 19.27 -21.13 -14.50
CA ALA A 518 19.03 -20.16 -13.44
C ALA A 518 20.01 -18.97 -13.52
N ALA A 519 21.29 -19.22 -13.79
CA ALA A 519 22.31 -18.19 -13.98
C ALA A 519 21.99 -17.30 -15.20
N ALA A 520 21.54 -17.87 -16.32
CA ALA A 520 21.10 -17.12 -17.50
C ALA A 520 19.86 -16.23 -17.25
N GLY A 521 19.12 -16.48 -16.18
CA GLY A 521 18.04 -15.61 -15.70
C GLY A 521 18.52 -14.29 -15.07
N CYS A 522 19.83 -14.17 -14.80
CA CYS A 522 20.44 -12.93 -14.28
C CYS A 522 21.07 -12.11 -15.41
N GLY A 523 21.01 -10.80 -15.32
CA GLY A 523 21.62 -9.85 -16.27
C GLY A 523 23.10 -9.59 -16.01
N TRP A 524 23.73 -10.34 -15.11
CA TRP A 524 25.17 -10.29 -14.78
C TRP A 524 25.73 -11.70 -14.71
N ASP A 525 27.05 -11.81 -14.70
CA ASP A 525 27.76 -13.08 -14.47
C ASP A 525 27.66 -13.45 -12.98
N VAL A 526 26.59 -14.19 -12.65
CA VAL A 526 26.25 -14.53 -11.25
C VAL A 526 27.22 -15.56 -10.70
N THR A 527 27.78 -15.27 -9.54
CA THR A 527 28.58 -16.25 -8.79
C THR A 527 27.69 -17.39 -8.32
N VAL A 528 28.14 -18.62 -8.52
CA VAL A 528 27.44 -19.84 -8.09
C VAL A 528 28.11 -20.37 -6.83
N ASP A 529 27.35 -20.67 -5.80
CA ASP A 529 27.86 -21.28 -4.57
C ASP A 529 28.54 -22.64 -4.88
N ARG A 530 29.58 -22.98 -4.12
CA ARG A 530 30.33 -24.25 -4.34
C ARG A 530 29.42 -25.47 -4.17
N GLU A 531 28.47 -25.41 -3.27
CA GLU A 531 27.48 -26.45 -3.01
C GLU A 531 26.08 -25.86 -3.27
N VAL A 532 25.60 -26.01 -4.51
CA VAL A 532 24.26 -25.57 -4.90
C VAL A 532 23.23 -26.57 -4.36
N GLN A 533 22.26 -26.07 -3.61
CA GLN A 533 21.17 -26.88 -3.07
C GLN A 533 20.14 -27.20 -4.16
N GLU A 534 19.55 -28.39 -4.11
CA GLU A 534 18.42 -28.76 -4.94
C GLU A 534 17.11 -28.55 -4.15
N LEU A 535 16.22 -27.72 -4.71
CA LEU A 535 14.93 -27.41 -4.11
C LEU A 535 13.92 -28.45 -4.54
N PRO A 536 13.27 -29.17 -3.62
CA PRO A 536 12.16 -30.05 -3.97
C PRO A 536 11.05 -29.27 -4.70
N PRO A 537 10.44 -29.86 -5.74
CA PRO A 537 9.35 -29.19 -6.45
C PRO A 537 8.20 -28.86 -5.48
N PRO A 538 7.36 -27.86 -5.81
CA PRO A 538 6.14 -27.61 -5.08
C PRO A 538 5.24 -28.85 -5.04
N THR A 539 4.65 -29.13 -3.90
CA THR A 539 3.61 -30.16 -3.75
C THR A 539 2.22 -29.54 -3.94
N MET A 540 1.27 -30.33 -4.40
CA MET A 540 -0.10 -29.86 -4.58
C MET A 540 -0.73 -29.27 -3.30
N PRO A 541 -0.55 -29.87 -2.11
CA PRO A 541 -1.04 -29.26 -0.87
C PRO A 541 -0.48 -27.86 -0.60
N GLU A 542 0.79 -27.57 -0.93
CA GLU A 542 1.38 -26.25 -0.76
C GLU A 542 0.82 -25.25 -1.77
N VAL A 543 0.62 -25.68 -3.01
CA VAL A 543 0.01 -24.85 -4.05
C VAL A 543 -1.44 -24.52 -3.70
N LEU A 544 -2.21 -25.49 -3.23
CA LEU A 544 -3.60 -25.28 -2.80
C LEU A 544 -3.68 -24.35 -1.58
N ALA A 545 -2.69 -24.35 -0.69
CA ALA A 545 -2.61 -23.39 0.39
C ALA A 545 -2.49 -21.93 -0.11
N LEU A 546 -1.77 -21.69 -1.22
CA LEU A 546 -1.69 -20.40 -1.87
C LEU A 546 -2.98 -20.06 -2.63
N ARG A 547 -3.49 -20.99 -3.46
CA ARG A 547 -4.70 -20.81 -4.26
C ARG A 547 -5.94 -20.54 -3.40
N ARG A 548 -5.98 -21.05 -2.17
CA ARG A 548 -7.04 -20.75 -1.20
C ARG A 548 -7.19 -19.25 -0.92
N TYR A 549 -6.10 -18.49 -0.94
CA TYR A 549 -6.13 -17.05 -0.76
C TYR A 549 -6.36 -16.30 -2.07
N ASP A 550 -5.95 -16.87 -3.21
CA ASP A 550 -6.07 -16.27 -4.54
C ASP A 550 -6.81 -17.21 -5.53
N PRO A 551 -8.08 -17.57 -5.26
CA PRO A 551 -8.80 -18.53 -6.11
C PRO A 551 -9.07 -17.97 -7.51
N ARG A 552 -9.03 -16.65 -7.69
CA ARG A 552 -9.16 -15.99 -9.00
C ARG A 552 -7.84 -15.91 -9.77
N GLY A 553 -6.72 -16.27 -9.16
CA GLY A 553 -5.40 -16.26 -9.79
C GLY A 553 -4.87 -14.87 -10.14
N TRP A 554 -5.26 -13.86 -9.38
CA TRP A 554 -4.82 -12.49 -9.66
C TRP A 554 -3.31 -12.27 -9.49
N PHE A 555 -2.70 -12.95 -8.54
CA PHE A 555 -1.26 -12.86 -8.27
C PHE A 555 -0.48 -14.07 -8.76
N LEU A 556 -1.13 -15.23 -8.83
CA LEU A 556 -0.47 -16.50 -9.10
C LEU A 556 -0.44 -16.90 -10.59
N ARG A 557 -1.18 -16.18 -11.46
CA ARG A 557 -1.33 -16.49 -12.89
C ARG A 557 -1.00 -15.32 -13.82
#